data_64fad6833cc513235c47ba920d22a355
#
_entry.id   64fad6833cc513235c47ba920d22a355
#
_cell.length_a   1.000
_cell.length_b   1.000
_cell.length_c   1.000
_cell.angle_alpha   90.00
_cell.angle_beta   90.00
_cell.angle_gamma   90.00
#
_symmetry.space_group_name_H-M   'P 1'
#
loop_
_entity.id
_entity.type
_entity.pdbx_description
1 polymer ?
#
loop_
_entity_poly.entity_id
_entity_poly.type
_entity_poly.pdbx_seq_one_letter_code
_entity_poly.pdbx_strand_id
1 'polypeptide(L)'
;LMLRGLKGEKNMANICAVILGAGKAARIENMANVTVAGRGIVKWALEAAHSAAEDIFIATDDEAVISQANGGARAIGGGIIELVQSIAEYDRAVLLCMNQIVSKKDAEKLGEATAPCAALTHEGREMLAWSIDTAVLKNAAGIDALIGCMNAEYIEADEYASAAIVDRKTLSLAEEAMQRRIKDMHFENGVSILQPVTVYIGADVKIGENAVIWPNNTLTGKTVIGRNTELKPGCSINDSVIGESCVLNCVFANEARVGNRVTIGPYVNLRPKTDIADGCKIGDFVEVKNSNIGEGTKLPHLSYIGDADVGARVNVGCGCVFVNYDGVHKHRTTVGNDVFLGCQTNLVAPVSVGDGAYTAAGSTINKDVPADAMAFARARQENKEGYASRYKALKKGE
;
A
#
# COMPACT_ATOMS: atom_id res chain seq x y z
N LEU A 1 15.68 -32.05 -54.34
CA LEU A 1 15.42 -30.62 -54.53
C LEU A 1 14.53 -30.12 -53.41
N MET A 2 15.16 -29.44 -52.45
CA MET A 2 14.51 -28.82 -51.28
C MET A 2 13.87 -27.50 -51.69
N LEU A 3 12.57 -27.38 -51.51
CA LEU A 3 11.87 -26.09 -51.45
C LEU A 3 11.82 -25.67 -49.99
N ARG A 4 12.72 -24.84 -49.55
CA ARG A 4 12.61 -24.06 -48.33
C ARG A 4 11.59 -22.92 -48.59
N GLY A 5 10.43 -23.02 -47.99
CA GLY A 5 9.45 -21.94 -47.99
C GLY A 5 10.00 -20.73 -47.21
N LEU A 6 10.07 -19.61 -47.91
CA LEU A 6 10.25 -18.29 -47.31
C LEU A 6 9.03 -17.97 -46.47
N LYS A 7 9.13 -18.15 -45.16
CA LYS A 7 8.32 -17.41 -44.22
C LYS A 7 8.70 -15.95 -44.33
N GLY A 8 7.86 -15.13 -44.89
CA GLY A 8 8.04 -13.69 -44.85
C GLY A 8 8.13 -13.24 -43.41
N GLU A 9 9.31 -12.78 -43.00
CA GLU A 9 9.46 -11.97 -41.80
C GLU A 9 8.59 -10.72 -42.03
N LYS A 10 7.48 -10.59 -41.32
CA LYS A 10 6.83 -9.30 -41.14
C LYS A 10 7.91 -8.43 -40.49
N ASN A 11 8.44 -7.47 -41.23
CA ASN A 11 9.18 -6.36 -40.64
C ASN A 11 8.22 -5.73 -39.60
N MET A 12 8.40 -6.05 -38.34
CA MET A 12 7.69 -5.33 -37.28
C MET A 12 8.20 -3.89 -37.31
N ALA A 13 7.27 -2.93 -37.34
CA ALA A 13 7.58 -1.52 -37.27
C ALA A 13 8.44 -1.24 -36.01
N ASN A 14 9.47 -0.42 -36.18
CA ASN A 14 10.27 0.04 -35.06
C ASN A 14 9.48 1.12 -34.30
N ILE A 15 9.02 0.82 -33.07
CA ILE A 15 8.06 1.62 -32.30
C ILE A 15 8.72 2.15 -31.04
N CYS A 16 8.53 3.44 -30.77
CA CYS A 16 8.84 4.04 -29.47
C CYS A 16 7.54 4.52 -28.76
N ALA A 17 7.60 4.69 -27.44
CA ALA A 17 6.56 5.36 -26.68
C ALA A 17 7.06 6.71 -26.16
N VAL A 18 6.20 7.71 -26.17
CA VAL A 18 6.50 9.05 -25.68
C VAL A 18 5.44 9.48 -24.66
N ILE A 19 5.88 9.76 -23.46
CA ILE A 19 5.05 10.35 -22.43
C ILE A 19 5.13 11.87 -22.58
N LEU A 20 4.00 12.49 -22.84
CA LEU A 20 3.87 13.95 -22.95
C LEU A 20 3.56 14.52 -21.57
N GLY A 21 4.22 15.63 -21.20
CA GLY A 21 3.88 16.40 -20.01
C GLY A 21 2.42 16.87 -20.02
N ALA A 22 1.85 17.19 -18.86
CA ALA A 22 0.51 17.73 -18.79
C ALA A 22 0.46 19.10 -19.48
N GLY A 23 -0.44 19.27 -20.44
CA GLY A 23 -0.63 20.53 -21.14
C GLY A 23 -1.10 21.65 -20.20
N LYS A 24 -1.00 22.91 -20.67
CA LYS A 24 -1.42 24.12 -19.92
C LYS A 24 -2.89 24.15 -19.48
N ALA A 25 -3.73 23.24 -19.97
CA ALA A 25 -5.14 23.11 -19.60
C ALA A 25 -5.36 22.47 -18.22
N ALA A 26 -4.35 21.83 -17.63
CA ALA A 26 -4.48 21.23 -16.30
C ALA A 26 -4.55 22.34 -15.22
N ARG A 27 -5.63 22.31 -14.42
CA ARG A 27 -5.89 23.25 -13.32
C ARG A 27 -5.42 22.73 -11.96
N ILE A 28 -4.62 21.68 -11.96
CA ILE A 28 -4.01 21.11 -10.75
C ILE A 28 -2.54 21.56 -10.72
N GLU A 29 -2.20 22.33 -9.69
CA GLU A 29 -0.80 22.69 -9.45
C GLU A 29 0.01 21.43 -9.08
N ASN A 30 1.27 21.40 -9.53
CA ASN A 30 2.19 20.26 -9.28
C ASN A 30 1.61 18.91 -9.75
N MET A 31 1.15 18.83 -10.99
CA MET A 31 0.57 17.61 -11.58
C MET A 31 1.47 16.38 -11.37
N ALA A 32 2.79 16.52 -11.37
CA ALA A 32 3.74 15.45 -11.08
C ALA A 32 3.44 14.70 -9.76
N ASN A 33 2.94 15.41 -8.75
CA ASN A 33 2.66 14.85 -7.43
C ASN A 33 1.23 14.26 -7.31
N VAL A 34 0.44 14.30 -8.38
CA VAL A 34 -0.90 13.71 -8.38
C VAL A 34 -0.80 12.19 -8.34
N THR A 35 -1.61 11.59 -7.48
CA THR A 35 -1.73 10.12 -7.37
C THR A 35 -3.15 9.67 -7.70
N VAL A 36 -3.26 8.48 -8.28
CA VAL A 36 -4.52 7.77 -8.49
C VAL A 36 -4.34 6.36 -7.93
N ALA A 37 -5.24 5.92 -7.10
CA ALA A 37 -5.13 4.67 -6.33
C ALA A 37 -3.80 4.55 -5.56
N GLY A 38 -3.31 5.67 -5.01
CA GLY A 38 -2.05 5.75 -4.26
C GLY A 38 -0.78 5.66 -5.10
N ARG A 39 -0.88 5.57 -6.43
CA ARG A 39 0.26 5.52 -7.36
C ARG A 39 0.34 6.82 -8.16
N GLY A 40 1.55 7.41 -8.29
CA GLY A 40 1.77 8.63 -9.06
C GLY A 40 1.39 8.49 -10.53
N ILE A 41 0.81 9.53 -11.14
CA ILE A 41 0.38 9.51 -12.55
C ILE A 41 1.54 9.26 -13.52
N VAL A 42 2.75 9.74 -13.21
CA VAL A 42 3.95 9.46 -14.00
C VAL A 42 4.25 7.96 -14.07
N LYS A 43 4.07 7.23 -12.95
CA LYS A 43 4.25 5.77 -12.91
C LYS A 43 3.17 5.03 -13.69
N TRP A 44 1.92 5.51 -13.70
CA TRP A 44 0.87 4.97 -14.55
C TRP A 44 1.20 5.13 -16.04
N ALA A 45 1.67 6.32 -16.42
CA ALA A 45 2.07 6.58 -17.80
C ALA A 45 3.27 5.73 -18.24
N LEU A 46 4.28 5.56 -17.37
CA LEU A 46 5.43 4.67 -17.63
C LEU A 46 5.00 3.21 -17.81
N GLU A 47 4.11 2.72 -16.96
CA GLU A 47 3.61 1.34 -17.04
C GLU A 47 2.85 1.08 -18.35
N ALA A 48 2.06 2.03 -18.80
CA ALA A 48 1.39 1.98 -20.10
C ALA A 48 2.41 2.04 -21.27
N ALA A 49 3.37 2.95 -21.20
CA ALA A 49 4.40 3.11 -22.22
C ALA A 49 5.23 1.83 -22.42
N HIS A 50 5.63 1.18 -21.33
CA HIS A 50 6.37 -0.10 -21.38
C HIS A 50 5.57 -1.25 -22.00
N SER A 51 4.25 -1.17 -22.02
CA SER A 51 3.41 -2.16 -22.69
C SER A 51 3.31 -1.91 -24.19
N ALA A 52 3.55 -0.68 -24.64
CA ALA A 52 3.46 -0.30 -26.04
C ALA A 52 4.80 -0.42 -26.79
N ALA A 53 5.95 -0.17 -26.12
CA ALA A 53 7.26 -0.14 -26.75
C ALA A 53 8.39 -0.41 -25.75
N GLU A 54 9.57 -0.82 -26.27
CA GLU A 54 10.80 -0.98 -25.45
C GLU A 54 11.48 0.36 -25.17
N ASP A 55 11.58 1.21 -26.20
CA ASP A 55 12.17 2.54 -26.08
C ASP A 55 11.15 3.57 -25.65
N ILE A 56 11.40 4.21 -24.50
CA ILE A 56 10.50 5.17 -23.89
C ILE A 56 11.17 6.52 -23.73
N PHE A 57 10.46 7.55 -24.15
CA PHE A 57 10.84 8.94 -23.99
C PHE A 57 9.83 9.66 -23.10
N ILE A 58 10.28 10.70 -22.42
CA ILE A 58 9.42 11.63 -21.69
C ILE A 58 9.71 13.05 -22.15
N ALA A 59 8.71 13.66 -22.80
CA ALA A 59 8.82 14.99 -23.38
C ALA A 59 8.25 16.02 -22.40
N THR A 60 9.13 16.64 -21.63
CA THR A 60 8.77 17.63 -20.60
C THR A 60 9.99 18.41 -20.15
N ASP A 61 9.76 19.67 -19.74
CA ASP A 61 10.74 20.50 -19.06
C ASP A 61 10.54 20.52 -17.53
N ASP A 62 9.58 19.77 -17.01
CA ASP A 62 9.30 19.67 -15.57
C ASP A 62 10.25 18.66 -14.90
N GLU A 63 11.23 19.19 -14.15
CA GLU A 63 12.23 18.40 -13.42
C GLU A 63 11.61 17.40 -12.42
N ALA A 64 10.45 17.75 -11.83
CA ALA A 64 9.77 16.84 -10.90
C ALA A 64 9.23 15.60 -11.62
N VAL A 65 8.70 15.77 -12.84
CA VAL A 65 8.25 14.67 -13.70
C VAL A 65 9.43 13.79 -14.11
N ILE A 66 10.52 14.41 -14.57
CA ILE A 66 11.74 13.71 -14.97
C ILE A 66 12.31 12.88 -13.80
N SER A 67 12.38 13.48 -12.62
CA SER A 67 12.86 12.80 -11.41
C SER A 67 12.00 11.61 -11.03
N GLN A 68 10.68 11.71 -11.16
CA GLN A 68 9.77 10.61 -10.86
C GLN A 68 9.82 9.46 -11.86
N ALA A 69 10.25 9.73 -13.10
CA ALA A 69 10.49 8.69 -14.10
C ALA A 69 11.65 7.77 -13.71
N ASN A 70 12.58 8.24 -12.88
CA ASN A 70 13.66 7.48 -12.25
C ASN A 70 14.40 6.53 -13.21
N GLY A 71 14.77 7.04 -14.42
CA GLY A 71 15.47 6.25 -15.45
C GLY A 71 14.58 5.26 -16.23
N GLY A 72 13.28 5.20 -15.99
CA GLY A 72 12.35 4.38 -16.78
C GLY A 72 12.01 4.96 -18.16
N ALA A 73 12.49 6.18 -18.48
CA ALA A 73 12.35 6.82 -19.78
C ALA A 73 13.52 7.78 -20.03
N ARG A 74 13.86 7.99 -21.31
CA ARG A 74 14.83 9.01 -21.72
C ARG A 74 14.15 10.39 -21.74
N ALA A 75 14.61 11.32 -20.93
CA ALA A 75 14.08 12.70 -20.95
C ALA A 75 14.54 13.43 -22.23
N ILE A 76 13.57 14.14 -22.84
CA ILE A 76 13.79 15.04 -23.98
C ILE A 76 13.08 16.37 -23.73
N GLY A 77 13.47 17.44 -24.39
CA GLY A 77 12.78 18.75 -24.25
C GLY A 77 11.31 18.67 -24.62
N GLY A 78 10.50 19.54 -23.98
CA GLY A 78 9.04 19.55 -24.15
C GLY A 78 8.54 20.12 -25.50
N GLY A 79 9.46 20.52 -26.39
CA GLY A 79 9.13 21.07 -27.71
C GLY A 79 8.88 19.98 -28.77
N ILE A 80 8.03 20.32 -29.78
CA ILE A 80 7.74 19.39 -30.89
C ILE A 80 9.00 19.09 -31.73
N ILE A 81 9.90 20.06 -31.88
CA ILE A 81 11.11 19.91 -32.68
C ILE A 81 12.06 18.89 -32.03
N GLU A 82 12.31 19.03 -30.74
CA GLU A 82 13.14 18.11 -29.96
C GLU A 82 12.54 16.70 -29.96
N LEU A 83 11.22 16.60 -29.80
CA LEU A 83 10.49 15.35 -29.87
C LEU A 83 10.73 14.66 -31.23
N VAL A 84 10.43 15.34 -32.35
CA VAL A 84 10.55 14.77 -33.70
C VAL A 84 11.98 14.36 -34.01
N GLN A 85 12.99 15.15 -33.59
CA GLN A 85 14.40 14.81 -33.77
C GLN A 85 14.80 13.55 -32.96
N SER A 86 14.31 13.44 -31.73
CA SER A 86 14.65 12.34 -30.82
C SER A 86 14.08 10.98 -31.26
N ILE A 87 12.94 10.98 -31.97
CA ILE A 87 12.27 9.77 -32.44
C ILE A 87 12.40 9.56 -33.95
N ALA A 88 13.28 10.25 -34.63
CA ALA A 88 13.41 10.24 -36.10
C ALA A 88 13.78 8.87 -36.69
N GLU A 89 14.39 7.99 -35.90
CA GLU A 89 14.80 6.62 -36.28
C GLU A 89 13.69 5.58 -36.15
N TYR A 90 12.57 5.92 -35.51
CA TYR A 90 11.44 5.03 -35.35
C TYR A 90 10.41 5.22 -36.48
N ASP A 91 9.71 4.15 -36.84
CA ASP A 91 8.65 4.18 -37.85
C ASP A 91 7.37 4.79 -37.24
N ARG A 92 7.14 4.55 -35.93
CA ARG A 92 5.92 4.92 -35.24
C ARG A 92 6.20 5.35 -33.81
N ALA A 93 5.40 6.28 -33.30
CA ALA A 93 5.38 6.71 -31.91
C ALA A 93 4.00 6.52 -31.28
N VAL A 94 3.96 5.91 -30.08
CA VAL A 94 2.79 5.90 -29.21
C VAL A 94 2.91 7.09 -28.26
N LEU A 95 2.00 8.06 -28.38
CA LEU A 95 1.98 9.28 -27.57
C LEU A 95 0.98 9.14 -26.45
N LEU A 96 1.41 9.29 -25.20
CA LEU A 96 0.58 9.17 -24.00
C LEU A 96 0.71 10.44 -23.16
N CYS A 97 -0.39 11.18 -22.97
CA CYS A 97 -0.36 12.30 -22.03
C CYS A 97 -0.35 11.80 -20.58
N MET A 98 0.54 12.31 -19.75
CA MET A 98 0.70 11.85 -18.36
C MET A 98 -0.55 12.07 -17.49
N ASN A 99 -1.42 13.00 -17.85
CA ASN A 99 -2.68 13.27 -17.16
C ASN A 99 -3.86 12.41 -17.67
N GLN A 100 -3.59 11.43 -18.54
CA GLN A 100 -4.55 10.44 -19.02
C GLN A 100 -4.13 9.05 -18.53
N ILE A 101 -4.95 8.41 -17.69
CA ILE A 101 -4.69 7.03 -17.30
C ILE A 101 -5.07 6.11 -18.47
N VAL A 102 -4.05 5.46 -19.03
CA VAL A 102 -4.19 4.48 -20.12
C VAL A 102 -3.85 3.10 -19.56
N SER A 103 -4.64 2.10 -19.91
CA SER A 103 -4.38 0.72 -19.50
C SER A 103 -3.24 0.12 -20.31
N LYS A 104 -2.58 -0.92 -19.78
CA LYS A 104 -1.59 -1.69 -20.52
C LYS A 104 -2.17 -2.23 -21.83
N LYS A 105 -3.35 -2.84 -21.76
CA LYS A 105 -4.05 -3.41 -22.90
C LYS A 105 -4.36 -2.36 -23.97
N ASP A 106 -4.74 -1.15 -23.58
CA ASP A 106 -5.03 -0.08 -24.53
C ASP A 106 -3.76 0.52 -25.11
N ALA A 107 -2.67 0.59 -24.33
CA ALA A 107 -1.36 0.98 -24.86
C ALA A 107 -0.80 -0.06 -25.85
N GLU A 108 -0.98 -1.36 -25.60
CA GLU A 108 -0.66 -2.44 -26.54
C GLU A 108 -1.45 -2.31 -27.83
N LYS A 109 -2.77 -2.07 -27.77
CA LYS A 109 -3.61 -1.83 -28.97
C LYS A 109 -3.08 -0.65 -29.81
N LEU A 110 -2.64 0.43 -29.15
CA LEU A 110 -2.01 1.56 -29.87
C LEU A 110 -0.69 1.16 -30.53
N GLY A 111 0.14 0.36 -29.87
CA GLY A 111 1.39 -0.18 -30.42
C GLY A 111 1.14 -1.06 -31.64
N GLU A 112 0.08 -1.83 -31.65
CA GLU A 112 -0.32 -2.75 -32.74
C GLU A 112 -1.09 -2.07 -33.88
N ALA A 113 -1.50 -0.81 -33.74
CA ALA A 113 -2.25 -0.09 -34.75
C ALA A 113 -1.48 0.03 -36.07
N THR A 114 -2.16 -0.16 -37.19
CA THR A 114 -1.54 -0.13 -38.54
C THR A 114 -1.89 1.11 -39.33
N ALA A 115 -2.94 1.84 -38.95
CA ALA A 115 -3.27 3.13 -39.58
C ALA A 115 -2.17 4.18 -39.33
N PRO A 116 -1.93 5.12 -40.24
CA PRO A 116 -0.96 6.21 -40.08
C PRO A 116 -1.17 7.05 -38.83
N CYS A 117 -2.41 7.10 -38.35
CA CYS A 117 -2.79 7.65 -37.08
C CYS A 117 -3.94 6.83 -36.46
N ALA A 118 -3.81 6.47 -35.20
CA ALA A 118 -4.88 5.87 -34.41
C ALA A 118 -5.02 6.64 -33.08
N ALA A 119 -6.23 6.75 -32.55
CA ALA A 119 -6.52 7.41 -31.29
C ALA A 119 -7.41 6.52 -30.41
N LEU A 120 -7.18 6.52 -29.11
CA LEU A 120 -8.10 5.90 -28.15
C LEU A 120 -9.36 6.77 -28.01
N THR A 121 -10.51 6.08 -27.90
CA THR A 121 -11.78 6.71 -27.54
C THR A 121 -12.43 6.00 -26.38
N HIS A 122 -13.23 6.70 -25.63
CA HIS A 122 -14.08 6.16 -24.58
C HIS A 122 -15.44 6.85 -24.60
N GLU A 123 -16.52 6.10 -24.74
CA GLU A 123 -17.89 6.62 -24.87
C GLU A 123 -18.02 7.69 -25.96
N GLY A 124 -17.33 7.50 -27.09
CA GLY A 124 -17.35 8.44 -28.22
C GLY A 124 -16.54 9.71 -28.01
N ARG A 125 -15.72 9.79 -26.98
CA ARG A 125 -14.79 10.92 -26.73
C ARG A 125 -13.37 10.47 -26.97
N GLU A 126 -12.59 11.28 -27.68
CA GLU A 126 -11.18 11.05 -27.88
C GLU A 126 -10.41 11.20 -26.56
N MET A 127 -9.51 10.23 -26.29
CA MET A 127 -8.59 10.24 -25.16
C MET A 127 -7.26 10.87 -25.58
N LEU A 128 -6.47 11.34 -24.61
CA LEU A 128 -5.15 11.91 -24.84
C LEU A 128 -4.09 10.81 -25.01
N ALA A 129 -4.31 9.91 -25.96
CA ALA A 129 -3.43 8.79 -26.27
C ALA A 129 -3.57 8.39 -27.76
N TRP A 130 -2.44 8.36 -28.47
CA TRP A 130 -2.39 8.17 -29.92
C TRP A 130 -1.27 7.22 -30.32
N SER A 131 -1.41 6.61 -31.50
CA SER A 131 -0.34 5.95 -32.26
C SER A 131 -0.19 6.67 -33.59
N ILE A 132 1.00 7.15 -33.93
CA ILE A 132 1.24 8.03 -35.09
C ILE A 132 2.52 7.62 -35.80
N ASP A 133 2.46 7.51 -37.14
CA ASP A 133 3.65 7.36 -37.96
C ASP A 133 4.56 8.59 -37.84
N THR A 134 5.86 8.38 -37.59
CA THR A 134 6.80 9.50 -37.39
C THR A 134 6.92 10.41 -38.62
N ALA A 135 6.65 9.88 -39.82
CA ALA A 135 6.56 10.69 -41.03
C ALA A 135 5.44 11.73 -40.99
N VAL A 136 4.33 11.43 -40.31
CA VAL A 136 3.21 12.38 -40.09
C VAL A 136 3.62 13.44 -39.08
N LEU A 137 4.31 13.07 -38.01
CA LEU A 137 4.80 13.98 -36.97
C LEU A 137 5.78 15.03 -37.52
N LYS A 138 6.64 14.67 -38.47
CA LYS A 138 7.64 15.56 -39.09
C LYS A 138 7.03 16.79 -39.79
N ASN A 139 5.76 16.69 -40.19
CA ASN A 139 5.04 17.76 -40.92
C ASN A 139 4.10 18.57 -40.00
N ALA A 140 4.08 18.26 -38.70
CA ALA A 140 3.16 18.94 -37.77
C ALA A 140 3.72 20.27 -37.26
N ALA A 141 2.89 21.29 -37.19
CA ALA A 141 3.23 22.62 -36.67
C ALA A 141 3.29 22.66 -35.12
N GLY A 142 2.81 21.61 -34.45
CA GLY A 142 2.78 21.46 -32.99
C GLY A 142 1.96 20.24 -32.59
N ILE A 143 2.11 19.78 -31.35
CA ILE A 143 1.34 18.62 -30.84
C ILE A 143 -0.15 18.92 -30.86
N ASP A 144 -0.58 20.11 -30.49
CA ASP A 144 -1.99 20.52 -30.52
C ASP A 144 -2.57 20.55 -31.94
N ALA A 145 -1.75 20.80 -32.95
CA ALA A 145 -2.17 20.77 -34.36
C ALA A 145 -2.34 19.32 -34.87
N LEU A 146 -1.71 18.36 -34.22
CA LEU A 146 -1.88 16.93 -34.54
C LEU A 146 -3.24 16.40 -34.05
N ILE A 147 -3.70 16.86 -32.90
CA ILE A 147 -4.87 16.34 -32.19
C ILE A 147 -6.20 16.69 -32.90
N GLY A 148 -6.25 17.73 -33.69
CA GLY A 148 -7.48 18.21 -34.34
C GLY A 148 -7.58 17.99 -35.87
N CYS A 149 -6.53 17.48 -36.52
CA CYS A 149 -6.40 17.50 -37.98
C CYS A 149 -6.31 16.15 -38.67
N MET A 150 -6.40 15.04 -37.95
CA MET A 150 -6.16 13.71 -38.51
C MET A 150 -7.45 12.89 -38.62
N ASN A 151 -7.65 12.25 -39.80
CA ASN A 151 -8.55 11.11 -39.94
C ASN A 151 -7.94 9.93 -39.16
N ALA A 152 -8.05 9.96 -37.85
CA ALA A 152 -7.56 8.90 -37.00
C ALA A 152 -8.49 7.67 -37.09
N GLU A 153 -7.89 6.49 -37.08
CA GLU A 153 -8.63 5.27 -36.73
C GLU A 153 -8.94 5.33 -35.23
N TYR A 154 -10.21 5.21 -34.85
CA TYR A 154 -10.60 5.22 -33.45
C TYR A 154 -10.64 3.83 -32.87
N ILE A 155 -9.92 3.64 -31.78
CA ILE A 155 -9.82 2.39 -31.02
C ILE A 155 -10.55 2.58 -29.69
N GLU A 156 -11.60 1.80 -29.44
CA GLU A 156 -12.32 1.87 -28.16
C GLU A 156 -11.43 1.36 -27.02
N ALA A 157 -11.30 2.19 -25.98
CA ALA A 157 -10.57 1.88 -24.76
C ALA A 157 -11.34 0.86 -23.91
N ASP A 158 -10.70 0.38 -22.85
CA ASP A 158 -11.35 -0.52 -21.90
C ASP A 158 -12.44 0.20 -21.08
N GLU A 159 -13.29 -0.57 -20.41
CA GLU A 159 -14.42 -0.06 -19.61
C GLU A 159 -14.03 0.75 -18.38
N TYR A 160 -12.72 0.74 -18.01
CA TYR A 160 -12.17 1.53 -16.89
C TYR A 160 -11.52 2.83 -17.35
N ALA A 161 -11.62 3.15 -18.64
CA ALA A 161 -11.12 4.42 -19.14
C ALA A 161 -11.86 5.59 -18.49
N SER A 162 -11.17 6.70 -18.32
CA SER A 162 -11.72 7.93 -17.73
C SER A 162 -11.31 9.15 -18.55
N ALA A 163 -11.98 10.28 -18.34
CA ALA A 163 -11.54 11.55 -18.91
C ALA A 163 -10.14 11.92 -18.40
N ALA A 164 -9.42 12.72 -19.17
CA ALA A 164 -8.13 13.27 -18.75
C ALA A 164 -8.26 14.06 -17.44
N ILE A 165 -7.26 13.92 -16.58
CA ILE A 165 -7.21 14.60 -15.28
C ILE A 165 -6.79 16.06 -15.52
N VAL A 166 -7.75 16.97 -15.47
CA VAL A 166 -7.51 18.42 -15.65
C VAL A 166 -7.88 19.23 -14.41
N ASP A 167 -8.71 18.68 -13.54
CA ASP A 167 -9.15 19.29 -12.29
C ASP A 167 -9.46 18.25 -11.21
N ARG A 168 -9.85 18.70 -10.01
CA ARG A 168 -10.15 17.79 -8.89
C ARG A 168 -11.36 16.89 -9.15
N LYS A 169 -12.31 17.30 -9.97
CA LYS A 169 -13.48 16.50 -10.32
C LYS A 169 -13.08 15.35 -11.24
N THR A 170 -12.30 15.62 -12.27
CA THR A 170 -11.80 14.61 -13.19
C THR A 170 -10.80 13.66 -12.51
N LEU A 171 -10.02 14.16 -11.53
CA LEU A 171 -9.20 13.32 -10.66
C LEU A 171 -10.05 12.32 -9.85
N SER A 172 -11.17 12.78 -9.27
CA SER A 172 -12.08 11.89 -8.53
C SER A 172 -12.70 10.81 -9.42
N LEU A 173 -13.04 11.16 -10.67
CA LEU A 173 -13.57 10.20 -11.64
C LEU A 173 -12.51 9.16 -12.06
N ALA A 174 -11.26 9.59 -12.25
CA ALA A 174 -10.16 8.68 -12.54
C ALA A 174 -9.87 7.74 -11.37
N GLU A 175 -9.94 8.23 -10.14
CA GLU A 175 -9.82 7.44 -8.92
C GLU A 175 -10.91 6.36 -8.84
N GLU A 176 -12.17 6.73 -9.09
CA GLU A 176 -13.29 5.80 -9.07
C GLU A 176 -13.17 4.71 -10.14
N ALA A 177 -12.80 5.08 -11.38
CA ALA A 177 -12.56 4.13 -12.46
C ALA A 177 -11.44 3.15 -12.10
N MET A 178 -10.34 3.65 -11.53
CA MET A 178 -9.21 2.82 -11.13
C MET A 178 -9.56 1.91 -9.94
N GLN A 179 -10.35 2.38 -8.98
CA GLN A 179 -10.84 1.55 -7.89
C GLN A 179 -11.71 0.39 -8.40
N ARG A 180 -12.55 0.58 -9.40
CA ARG A 180 -13.30 -0.51 -10.04
C ARG A 180 -12.35 -1.53 -10.65
N ARG A 181 -11.43 -1.09 -11.49
CA ARG A 181 -10.46 -1.95 -12.16
C ARG A 181 -9.62 -2.78 -11.20
N ILE A 182 -9.10 -2.17 -10.12
CA ILE A 182 -8.30 -2.86 -9.10
C ILE A 182 -9.12 -3.96 -8.41
N LYS A 183 -10.37 -3.67 -8.06
CA LYS A 183 -11.25 -4.63 -7.40
C LYS A 183 -11.63 -5.78 -8.32
N ASP A 184 -11.93 -5.50 -9.59
CA ASP A 184 -12.26 -6.53 -10.58
C ASP A 184 -11.07 -7.48 -10.82
N MET A 185 -9.85 -6.95 -10.90
CA MET A 185 -8.63 -7.76 -10.92
C MET A 185 -8.51 -8.67 -9.68
N HIS A 186 -8.86 -8.19 -8.50
CA HIS A 186 -8.84 -9.02 -7.30
C HIS A 186 -9.97 -10.06 -7.28
N PHE A 187 -11.17 -9.74 -7.80
CA PHE A 187 -12.24 -10.73 -7.98
C PHE A 187 -11.80 -11.85 -8.92
N GLU A 188 -11.17 -11.54 -10.04
CA GLU A 188 -10.61 -12.51 -10.99
C GLU A 188 -9.54 -13.41 -10.32
N ASN A 189 -8.78 -12.86 -9.38
CA ASN A 189 -7.79 -13.59 -8.59
C ASN A 189 -8.39 -14.35 -7.37
N GLY A 190 -9.72 -14.51 -7.31
CA GLY A 190 -10.40 -15.31 -6.29
C GLY A 190 -10.52 -14.62 -4.92
N VAL A 191 -10.43 -13.30 -4.84
CA VAL A 191 -10.65 -12.52 -3.62
C VAL A 191 -12.13 -12.16 -3.49
N SER A 192 -12.69 -12.27 -2.28
CA SER A 192 -14.06 -11.81 -1.98
C SER A 192 -14.02 -10.42 -1.36
N ILE A 193 -14.61 -9.43 -2.03
CA ILE A 193 -14.73 -8.06 -1.51
C ILE A 193 -16.21 -7.76 -1.27
N LEU A 194 -16.60 -7.65 -0.01
CA LEU A 194 -17.99 -7.38 0.38
C LEU A 194 -18.25 -5.88 0.38
N GLN A 195 -19.33 -5.44 -0.29
CA GLN A 195 -19.65 -4.02 -0.50
C GLN A 195 -18.45 -3.21 -1.05
N PRO A 196 -17.97 -3.52 -2.26
CA PRO A 196 -16.71 -2.99 -2.79
C PRO A 196 -16.66 -1.46 -2.85
N VAL A 197 -17.78 -0.78 -2.90
CA VAL A 197 -17.88 0.69 -2.89
C VAL A 197 -17.29 1.33 -1.61
N THR A 198 -17.30 0.61 -0.49
CA THR A 198 -16.79 1.07 0.81
C THR A 198 -15.35 0.64 1.09
N VAL A 199 -14.75 -0.13 0.19
CA VAL A 199 -13.38 -0.66 0.34
C VAL A 199 -12.45 0.13 -0.57
N TYR A 200 -11.34 0.61 -0.02
CA TYR A 200 -10.28 1.24 -0.79
C TYR A 200 -9.06 0.33 -0.91
N ILE A 201 -8.58 0.10 -2.12
CA ILE A 201 -7.41 -0.73 -2.40
C ILE A 201 -6.45 0.04 -3.29
N GLY A 202 -5.23 0.27 -2.77
CA GLY A 202 -4.15 0.91 -3.53
C GLY A 202 -3.63 0.03 -4.67
N ALA A 203 -3.07 0.67 -5.70
CA ALA A 203 -2.61 0.00 -6.91
C ALA A 203 -1.47 -1.02 -6.71
N ASP A 204 -0.67 -0.85 -5.65
CA ASP A 204 0.47 -1.74 -5.34
C ASP A 204 0.14 -2.82 -4.30
N VAL A 205 -1.13 -2.87 -3.83
CA VAL A 205 -1.62 -3.86 -2.87
C VAL A 205 -1.76 -5.22 -3.54
N LYS A 206 -1.32 -6.26 -2.84
CA LYS A 206 -1.48 -7.66 -3.27
C LYS A 206 -2.34 -8.42 -2.29
N ILE A 207 -3.34 -9.13 -2.79
CA ILE A 207 -4.25 -9.92 -1.96
C ILE A 207 -4.25 -11.35 -2.49
N GLY A 208 -4.00 -12.31 -1.60
CA GLY A 208 -3.98 -13.73 -1.93
C GLY A 208 -5.39 -14.30 -2.14
N GLU A 209 -5.44 -15.39 -2.87
CA GLU A 209 -6.65 -16.14 -3.20
C GLU A 209 -7.46 -16.52 -1.94
N ASN A 210 -8.78 -16.55 -2.06
CA ASN A 210 -9.73 -16.85 -0.98
C ASN A 210 -9.68 -15.90 0.22
N ALA A 211 -9.00 -14.76 0.12
CA ALA A 211 -9.11 -13.72 1.14
C ALA A 211 -10.49 -13.07 1.09
N VAL A 212 -10.99 -12.68 2.27
CA VAL A 212 -12.29 -12.02 2.42
C VAL A 212 -12.10 -10.61 3.00
N ILE A 213 -12.47 -9.62 2.22
CA ILE A 213 -12.36 -8.21 2.61
C ILE A 213 -13.77 -7.65 2.89
N TRP A 214 -14.05 -7.37 4.14
CA TRP A 214 -15.30 -6.79 4.60
C TRP A 214 -15.38 -5.28 4.33
N PRO A 215 -16.56 -4.65 4.48
CA PRO A 215 -16.73 -3.22 4.26
C PRO A 215 -15.81 -2.33 5.10
N ASN A 216 -15.61 -1.09 4.63
CA ASN A 216 -14.85 -0.04 5.31
C ASN A 216 -13.38 -0.39 5.61
N ASN A 217 -12.76 -1.20 4.76
CA ASN A 217 -11.33 -1.47 4.81
C ASN A 217 -10.56 -0.54 3.87
N THR A 218 -9.39 -0.09 4.33
CA THR A 218 -8.44 0.73 3.56
C THR A 218 -7.10 0.03 3.51
N LEU A 219 -6.66 -0.37 2.31
CA LEU A 219 -5.40 -1.06 2.06
C LEU A 219 -4.54 -0.19 1.16
N THR A 220 -3.35 0.21 1.61
CA THR A 220 -2.50 1.16 0.88
C THR A 220 -1.03 0.76 0.87
N GLY A 221 -0.24 1.49 0.09
CA GLY A 221 1.19 1.24 -0.06
C GLY A 221 1.48 -0.13 -0.68
N LYS A 222 2.57 -0.75 -0.28
CA LYS A 222 2.99 -2.08 -0.74
C LYS A 222 2.42 -3.20 0.15
N THR A 223 1.20 -3.02 0.64
CA THR A 223 0.54 -4.01 1.52
C THR A 223 0.34 -5.34 0.82
N VAL A 224 0.62 -6.42 1.55
CA VAL A 224 0.39 -7.80 1.12
C VAL A 224 -0.54 -8.49 2.12
N ILE A 225 -1.63 -9.06 1.64
CA ILE A 225 -2.57 -9.89 2.42
C ILE A 225 -2.45 -11.34 1.93
N GLY A 226 -2.15 -12.26 2.83
CA GLY A 226 -2.02 -13.69 2.53
C GLY A 226 -3.34 -14.36 2.20
N ARG A 227 -3.26 -15.52 1.56
CA ARG A 227 -4.41 -16.34 1.18
C ARG A 227 -5.24 -16.75 2.40
N ASN A 228 -6.54 -16.99 2.21
CA ASN A 228 -7.50 -17.39 3.25
C ASN A 228 -7.58 -16.42 4.44
N THR A 229 -7.06 -15.20 4.33
CA THR A 229 -7.10 -14.19 5.40
C THR A 229 -8.40 -13.39 5.34
N GLU A 230 -9.02 -13.18 6.49
CA GLU A 230 -10.25 -12.41 6.65
C GLU A 230 -9.96 -11.05 7.30
N LEU A 231 -10.22 -9.97 6.57
CA LEU A 231 -10.20 -8.61 7.11
C LEU A 231 -11.63 -8.19 7.43
N LYS A 232 -12.00 -8.23 8.70
CA LYS A 232 -13.28 -7.74 9.21
C LYS A 232 -13.38 -6.21 9.08
N PRO A 233 -14.56 -5.61 9.27
CA PRO A 233 -14.74 -4.18 9.02
C PRO A 233 -13.75 -3.27 9.76
N GLY A 234 -13.34 -2.18 9.09
CA GLY A 234 -12.63 -1.07 9.73
C GLY A 234 -11.12 -1.27 9.90
N CYS A 235 -10.49 -2.17 9.12
CA CYS A 235 -9.04 -2.24 9.10
C CYS A 235 -8.44 -1.14 8.20
N SER A 236 -7.35 -0.54 8.66
CA SER A 236 -6.52 0.38 7.89
C SER A 236 -5.09 -0.14 7.89
N ILE A 237 -4.64 -0.65 6.74
CA ILE A 237 -3.37 -1.36 6.61
C ILE A 237 -2.52 -0.68 5.54
N ASN A 238 -1.36 -0.18 5.94
CA ASN A 238 -0.41 0.50 5.07
C ASN A 238 0.97 -0.16 5.12
N ASP A 239 1.61 -0.34 3.97
CA ASP A 239 2.99 -0.86 3.83
C ASP A 239 3.29 -2.07 4.72
N SER A 240 2.30 -2.94 4.91
CA SER A 240 2.37 -4.05 5.87
C SER A 240 2.19 -5.41 5.19
N VAL A 241 2.74 -6.44 5.80
CA VAL A 241 2.61 -7.82 5.35
C VAL A 241 1.80 -8.62 6.37
N ILE A 242 0.64 -9.11 5.95
CA ILE A 242 -0.22 -10.00 6.73
C ILE A 242 -0.15 -11.39 6.12
N GLY A 243 0.18 -12.38 6.92
CA GLY A 243 0.31 -13.77 6.50
C GLY A 243 -1.00 -14.44 6.12
N GLU A 244 -0.94 -15.76 5.98
CA GLU A 244 -2.07 -16.59 5.55
C GLU A 244 -2.98 -16.98 6.72
N SER A 245 -4.27 -17.19 6.43
CA SER A 245 -5.26 -17.72 7.38
C SER A 245 -5.37 -16.87 8.66
N CYS A 246 -5.17 -15.57 8.54
CA CYS A 246 -5.32 -14.62 9.63
C CYS A 246 -6.76 -14.07 9.71
N VAL A 247 -7.14 -13.59 10.89
CA VAL A 247 -8.40 -12.86 11.11
C VAL A 247 -8.07 -11.53 11.78
N LEU A 248 -8.34 -10.42 11.09
CA LEU A 248 -8.12 -9.06 11.60
C LEU A 248 -9.46 -8.33 11.72
N ASN A 249 -9.68 -7.66 12.84
CA ASN A 249 -10.92 -6.92 13.12
C ASN A 249 -10.59 -5.52 13.65
N CYS A 250 -10.94 -4.48 12.90
CA CYS A 250 -10.71 -3.09 13.28
C CYS A 250 -9.24 -2.85 13.71
N VAL A 251 -8.30 -3.17 12.80
CA VAL A 251 -6.85 -3.11 13.04
C VAL A 251 -6.24 -1.95 12.26
N PHE A 252 -5.41 -1.16 12.93
CA PHE A 252 -4.54 -0.19 12.31
C PHE A 252 -3.12 -0.78 12.24
N ALA A 253 -2.59 -0.97 11.04
CA ALA A 253 -1.25 -1.50 10.83
C ALA A 253 -0.45 -0.61 9.86
N ASN A 254 0.72 -0.18 10.29
CA ASN A 254 1.62 0.61 9.47
C ASN A 254 3.03 0.03 9.54
N GLU A 255 3.64 -0.30 8.40
CA GLU A 255 4.97 -0.89 8.30
C GLU A 255 5.17 -2.07 9.29
N ALA A 256 4.14 -2.92 9.39
CA ALA A 256 4.09 -4.05 10.30
C ALA A 256 4.16 -5.37 9.54
N ARG A 257 4.67 -6.41 10.19
CA ARG A 257 4.66 -7.77 9.72
C ARG A 257 3.84 -8.64 10.66
N VAL A 258 2.97 -9.47 10.10
CA VAL A 258 2.16 -10.45 10.82
C VAL A 258 2.32 -11.80 10.14
N GLY A 259 2.67 -12.82 10.90
CA GLY A 259 2.80 -14.20 10.45
C GLY A 259 1.45 -14.85 10.11
N ASN A 260 1.44 -16.17 10.05
CA ASN A 260 0.26 -16.93 9.65
C ASN A 260 -0.61 -17.33 10.85
N ARG A 261 -1.90 -17.61 10.61
CA ARG A 261 -2.86 -18.09 11.62
C ARG A 261 -2.95 -17.18 12.86
N VAL A 262 -2.76 -15.87 12.65
CA VAL A 262 -2.83 -14.86 13.71
C VAL A 262 -4.24 -14.29 13.78
N THR A 263 -4.74 -14.09 15.01
CA THR A 263 -6.01 -13.40 15.25
C THR A 263 -5.74 -12.07 15.93
N ILE A 264 -6.24 -10.95 15.36
CA ILE A 264 -5.98 -9.59 15.86
C ILE A 264 -7.28 -8.80 15.97
N GLY A 265 -7.43 -8.09 17.07
CA GLY A 265 -8.49 -7.11 17.26
C GLY A 265 -9.59 -7.50 18.25
N PRO A 266 -10.58 -6.62 18.45
CA PRO A 266 -10.69 -5.32 17.76
C PRO A 266 -9.82 -4.21 18.37
N TYR A 267 -9.70 -3.08 17.63
CA TYR A 267 -9.03 -1.84 18.07
C TYR A 267 -7.57 -2.03 18.45
N VAL A 268 -6.83 -2.74 17.61
CA VAL A 268 -5.38 -2.95 17.77
C VAL A 268 -4.61 -1.98 16.88
N ASN A 269 -3.50 -1.45 17.41
CA ASN A 269 -2.58 -0.59 16.69
C ASN A 269 -1.20 -1.23 16.56
N LEU A 270 -0.85 -1.69 15.37
CA LEU A 270 0.47 -2.20 15.01
C LEU A 270 1.27 -1.07 14.34
N ARG A 271 2.23 -0.53 15.08
CA ARG A 271 3.07 0.59 14.63
C ARG A 271 4.33 0.09 13.90
N PRO A 272 5.07 0.98 13.24
CA PRO A 272 6.25 0.61 12.48
C PRO A 272 7.25 -0.28 13.26
N LYS A 273 7.86 -1.21 12.50
CA LYS A 273 8.80 -2.21 13.01
C LYS A 273 8.19 -3.19 14.03
N THR A 274 6.89 -3.45 13.93
CA THR A 274 6.23 -4.55 14.65
C THR A 274 6.35 -5.83 13.83
N ASP A 275 6.80 -6.91 14.46
CA ASP A 275 6.83 -8.26 13.88
C ASP A 275 6.08 -9.22 14.81
N ILE A 276 4.98 -9.79 14.32
CA ILE A 276 4.15 -10.78 15.04
C ILE A 276 4.35 -12.14 14.38
N ALA A 277 4.87 -13.10 15.11
CA ALA A 277 5.07 -14.46 14.61
C ALA A 277 3.74 -15.24 14.46
N ASP A 278 3.84 -16.46 13.94
CA ASP A 278 2.71 -17.35 13.66
C ASP A 278 1.89 -17.69 14.90
N GLY A 279 0.57 -17.87 14.73
CA GLY A 279 -0.32 -18.39 15.75
C GLY A 279 -0.57 -17.48 16.95
N CYS A 280 -0.12 -16.24 16.91
CA CYS A 280 -0.35 -15.26 17.98
C CYS A 280 -1.83 -14.86 18.08
N LYS A 281 -2.23 -14.46 19.30
CA LYS A 281 -3.55 -13.86 19.56
C LYS A 281 -3.37 -12.48 20.19
N ILE A 282 -3.73 -11.44 19.45
CA ILE A 282 -3.67 -10.04 19.89
C ILE A 282 -5.11 -9.56 20.06
N GLY A 283 -5.52 -9.30 21.28
CA GLY A 283 -6.91 -8.90 21.59
C GLY A 283 -7.12 -7.40 21.58
N ASP A 284 -8.20 -6.98 22.20
CA ASP A 284 -8.71 -5.62 22.16
C ASP A 284 -7.80 -4.59 22.84
N PHE A 285 -7.72 -3.41 22.21
CA PHE A 285 -6.99 -2.23 22.73
C PHE A 285 -5.51 -2.49 23.01
N VAL A 286 -4.87 -3.33 22.21
CA VAL A 286 -3.42 -3.57 22.29
C VAL A 286 -2.68 -2.67 21.31
N GLU A 287 -1.60 -2.05 21.75
CA GLU A 287 -0.65 -1.33 20.91
C GLU A 287 0.71 -2.02 20.94
N VAL A 288 1.26 -2.31 19.74
CA VAL A 288 2.60 -2.88 19.59
C VAL A 288 3.44 -1.94 18.73
N LYS A 289 4.67 -1.65 19.14
CA LYS A 289 5.59 -0.75 18.45
C LYS A 289 7.02 -1.24 18.53
N ASN A 290 7.73 -1.30 17.39
CA ASN A 290 9.15 -1.65 17.32
C ASN A 290 9.50 -2.88 18.18
N SER A 291 8.68 -3.94 18.05
CA SER A 291 8.75 -5.12 18.92
C SER A 291 8.54 -6.40 18.13
N ASN A 292 9.22 -7.44 18.58
CA ASN A 292 9.10 -8.79 18.05
C ASN A 292 8.25 -9.62 19.03
N ILE A 293 7.20 -10.28 18.54
CA ILE A 293 6.30 -11.13 19.33
C ILE A 293 6.44 -12.56 18.84
N GLY A 294 6.94 -13.45 19.68
CA GLY A 294 7.21 -14.84 19.37
C GLY A 294 5.95 -15.68 19.17
N GLU A 295 6.15 -16.84 18.54
CA GLU A 295 5.10 -17.76 18.09
C GLU A 295 4.14 -18.16 19.23
N GLY A 296 2.83 -18.15 18.94
CA GLY A 296 1.79 -18.59 19.87
C GLY A 296 1.59 -17.69 21.09
N THR A 297 2.24 -16.53 21.13
CA THR A 297 2.10 -15.56 22.22
C THR A 297 0.74 -14.88 22.22
N LYS A 298 0.21 -14.62 23.42
CA LYS A 298 -1.10 -14.02 23.65
C LYS A 298 -0.97 -12.67 24.35
N LEU A 299 -1.50 -11.64 23.72
CA LEU A 299 -1.66 -10.26 24.23
C LEU A 299 -3.16 -9.95 24.26
N PRO A 300 -3.94 -10.52 25.19
CA PRO A 300 -5.39 -10.57 25.05
C PRO A 300 -6.10 -9.24 25.23
N HIS A 301 -5.58 -8.30 26.05
CA HIS A 301 -6.32 -7.09 26.42
C HIS A 301 -5.41 -5.92 26.82
N LEU A 302 -5.77 -4.71 26.37
CA LEU A 302 -5.40 -3.41 26.93
C LEU A 302 -3.93 -3.33 27.37
N SER A 303 -2.99 -3.51 26.46
CA SER A 303 -1.56 -3.54 26.79
C SER A 303 -0.75 -2.70 25.82
N TYR A 304 0.32 -2.11 26.31
CA TYR A 304 1.32 -1.42 25.51
C TYR A 304 2.64 -2.19 25.49
N ILE A 305 3.05 -2.63 24.30
CA ILE A 305 4.32 -3.33 24.07
C ILE A 305 5.18 -2.48 23.14
N GLY A 306 6.15 -1.78 23.72
CA GLY A 306 7.05 -0.88 22.99
C GLY A 306 8.51 -1.26 23.18
N ASP A 307 9.27 -1.28 22.08
CA ASP A 307 10.72 -1.54 22.07
C ASP A 307 11.05 -2.85 22.83
N ALA A 308 10.44 -3.99 22.43
CA ALA A 308 10.55 -5.24 23.17
C ALA A 308 10.81 -6.45 22.27
N ASP A 309 11.48 -7.45 22.84
CA ASP A 309 11.55 -8.81 22.30
C ASP A 309 10.81 -9.75 23.25
N VAL A 310 9.68 -10.28 22.78
CA VAL A 310 8.82 -11.17 23.55
C VAL A 310 8.91 -12.57 22.91
N GLY A 311 9.30 -13.54 23.72
CA GLY A 311 9.47 -14.94 23.31
C GLY A 311 8.17 -15.63 22.89
N ALA A 312 8.28 -16.91 22.63
CA ALA A 312 7.15 -17.76 22.22
C ALA A 312 6.27 -18.18 23.41
N ARG A 313 4.97 -18.38 23.16
CA ARG A 313 3.97 -18.89 24.11
C ARG A 313 3.85 -18.07 25.40
N VAL A 314 4.22 -16.80 25.34
CA VAL A 314 4.05 -15.87 26.44
C VAL A 314 2.57 -15.51 26.59
N ASN A 315 2.11 -15.39 27.85
CA ASN A 315 0.79 -14.84 28.13
C ASN A 315 0.93 -13.50 28.87
N VAL A 316 0.51 -12.43 28.24
CA VAL A 316 0.54 -11.09 28.81
C VAL A 316 -0.83 -10.75 29.40
N GLY A 317 -0.87 -10.51 30.70
CA GLY A 317 -2.09 -10.13 31.41
C GLY A 317 -2.63 -8.76 30.98
N CYS A 318 -3.90 -8.52 31.25
CA CYS A 318 -4.55 -7.25 30.97
C CYS A 318 -3.83 -6.07 31.64
N GLY A 319 -3.68 -4.97 30.92
CA GLY A 319 -3.11 -3.71 31.45
C GLY A 319 -1.60 -3.74 31.64
N CYS A 320 -0.89 -4.66 31.03
CA CYS A 320 0.57 -4.66 31.07
C CYS A 320 1.17 -3.53 30.26
N VAL A 321 2.21 -2.88 30.80
CA VAL A 321 2.90 -1.77 30.15
C VAL A 321 4.39 -2.04 30.12
N PHE A 322 4.97 -2.00 28.93
CA PHE A 322 6.42 -2.01 28.73
C PHE A 322 6.91 -0.56 28.74
N VAL A 323 7.44 -0.15 29.91
CA VAL A 323 7.87 1.24 30.15
C VAL A 323 9.23 1.43 29.51
N ASN A 324 9.24 1.79 28.22
CA ASN A 324 10.42 1.83 27.37
C ASN A 324 11.13 3.19 27.31
N TYR A 325 10.60 4.24 27.94
CA TYR A 325 11.13 5.60 27.86
C TYR A 325 11.40 6.17 29.26
N ASP A 326 12.63 6.64 29.49
CA ASP A 326 13.09 7.19 30.76
C ASP A 326 12.98 8.73 30.85
N GLY A 327 12.42 9.36 29.81
CA GLY A 327 12.36 10.82 29.69
C GLY A 327 13.43 11.39 28.74
N VAL A 328 14.48 10.62 28.41
CA VAL A 328 15.59 11.01 27.52
C VAL A 328 15.82 9.97 26.43
N HIS A 329 15.95 8.70 26.82
CA HIS A 329 16.28 7.58 25.93
C HIS A 329 15.20 6.49 25.96
N LYS A 330 15.17 5.69 24.90
CA LYS A 330 14.35 4.47 24.83
C LYS A 330 15.22 3.26 25.11
N HIS A 331 14.70 2.36 25.91
CA HIS A 331 15.35 1.12 26.31
C HIS A 331 14.50 -0.07 25.90
N ARG A 332 15.15 -1.21 25.66
CA ARG A 332 14.50 -2.41 25.22
C ARG A 332 14.24 -3.37 26.38
N THR A 333 13.09 -4.03 26.36
CA THR A 333 12.71 -5.10 27.31
C THR A 333 12.84 -6.45 26.62
N THR A 334 13.35 -7.45 27.30
CA THR A 334 13.39 -8.85 26.82
C THR A 334 12.52 -9.72 27.71
N VAL A 335 11.63 -10.51 27.11
CA VAL A 335 10.80 -11.50 27.78
C VAL A 335 11.06 -12.86 27.12
N GLY A 336 11.46 -13.85 27.89
CA GLY A 336 11.75 -15.20 27.44
C GLY A 336 10.50 -15.97 26.98
N ASN A 337 10.68 -17.27 26.72
CA ASN A 337 9.58 -18.14 26.31
C ASN A 337 8.76 -18.60 27.52
N ASP A 338 7.48 -18.99 27.26
CA ASP A 338 6.59 -19.60 28.26
C ASP A 338 6.38 -18.73 29.53
N VAL A 339 6.61 -17.41 29.42
CA VAL A 339 6.46 -16.44 30.52
C VAL A 339 4.98 -16.10 30.73
N PHE A 340 4.59 -15.94 31.99
CA PHE A 340 3.29 -15.41 32.38
C PHE A 340 3.45 -14.03 33.05
N LEU A 341 3.03 -12.97 32.36
CA LEU A 341 2.95 -11.63 32.96
C LEU A 341 1.56 -11.45 33.58
N GLY A 342 1.51 -11.29 34.89
CA GLY A 342 0.26 -11.01 35.61
C GLY A 342 -0.35 -9.67 35.17
N CYS A 343 -1.67 -9.53 35.33
CA CYS A 343 -2.37 -8.28 34.98
C CYS A 343 -1.76 -7.06 35.66
N GLN A 344 -1.75 -5.90 34.98
CA GLN A 344 -1.19 -4.65 35.50
C GLN A 344 0.31 -4.76 35.86
N THR A 345 1.07 -5.61 35.18
CA THR A 345 2.53 -5.65 35.30
C THR A 345 3.14 -4.51 34.50
N ASN A 346 4.00 -3.70 35.14
CA ASN A 346 4.82 -2.71 34.49
C ASN A 346 6.26 -3.24 34.40
N LEU A 347 6.81 -3.36 33.18
CA LEU A 347 8.22 -3.72 32.95
C LEU A 347 9.00 -2.44 32.67
N VAL A 348 9.83 -2.00 33.63
CA VAL A 348 10.61 -0.76 33.48
C VAL A 348 11.95 -1.09 32.81
N ALA A 349 12.03 -0.75 31.55
CA ALA A 349 13.22 -1.04 30.71
C ALA A 349 14.45 -0.18 31.12
N PRO A 350 15.69 -0.72 31.00
CA PRO A 350 15.98 -2.06 30.50
C PRO A 350 15.73 -3.13 31.55
N VAL A 351 15.02 -4.20 31.19
CA VAL A 351 14.75 -5.35 32.07
C VAL A 351 14.60 -6.62 31.27
N SER A 352 15.04 -7.75 31.84
CA SER A 352 14.88 -9.08 31.25
C SER A 352 14.04 -9.97 32.15
N VAL A 353 13.11 -10.72 31.56
CA VAL A 353 12.31 -11.75 32.24
C VAL A 353 12.67 -13.10 31.60
N GLY A 354 13.25 -14.00 32.40
CA GLY A 354 13.73 -15.30 31.91
C GLY A 354 12.62 -16.28 31.58
N ASP A 355 12.96 -17.36 30.85
CA ASP A 355 12.03 -18.38 30.39
C ASP A 355 11.22 -18.98 31.54
N GLY A 356 9.94 -19.21 31.31
CA GLY A 356 9.03 -19.83 32.29
C GLY A 356 8.74 -18.97 33.53
N ALA A 357 9.25 -17.75 33.60
CA ALA A 357 9.05 -16.88 34.76
C ALA A 357 7.63 -16.32 34.83
N TYR A 358 7.22 -15.97 36.06
CA TYR A 358 5.93 -15.34 36.36
C TYR A 358 6.10 -13.98 36.99
N THR A 359 5.24 -13.03 36.69
CA THR A 359 5.10 -11.79 37.48
C THR A 359 3.75 -11.75 38.17
N ALA A 360 3.72 -11.41 39.45
CA ALA A 360 2.48 -11.26 40.19
C ALA A 360 1.70 -10.02 39.71
N ALA A 361 0.38 -10.13 39.60
CA ALA A 361 -0.47 -9.02 39.18
C ALA A 361 -0.23 -7.74 40.00
N GLY A 362 -0.22 -6.57 39.35
CA GLY A 362 0.05 -5.27 39.98
C GLY A 362 1.52 -5.01 40.35
N SER A 363 2.45 -5.77 39.75
CA SER A 363 3.88 -5.62 40.02
C SER A 363 4.55 -4.59 39.11
N THR A 364 5.46 -3.77 39.63
CA THR A 364 6.37 -2.92 38.84
C THR A 364 7.77 -3.52 38.89
N ILE A 365 8.16 -4.15 37.80
CA ILE A 365 9.42 -4.90 37.66
C ILE A 365 10.49 -3.96 37.11
N ASN A 366 11.53 -3.71 37.89
CA ASN A 366 12.67 -2.84 37.57
C ASN A 366 14.03 -3.52 37.75
N LYS A 367 14.04 -4.83 37.93
CA LYS A 367 15.23 -5.69 37.98
C LYS A 367 14.92 -6.97 37.20
N ASP A 368 15.94 -7.58 36.63
CA ASP A 368 15.81 -8.83 35.90
C ASP A 368 15.17 -9.93 36.77
N VAL A 369 14.31 -10.70 36.13
CA VAL A 369 13.64 -11.87 36.72
C VAL A 369 14.29 -13.12 36.17
N PRO A 370 14.92 -13.97 36.99
CA PRO A 370 15.51 -15.21 36.54
C PRO A 370 14.49 -16.16 35.91
N ALA A 371 14.96 -17.10 35.09
CA ALA A 371 14.11 -18.16 34.56
C ALA A 371 13.44 -18.95 35.71
N ASP A 372 12.20 -19.43 35.47
CA ASP A 372 11.39 -20.20 36.41
C ASP A 372 11.19 -19.50 37.78
N ALA A 373 11.35 -18.19 37.84
CA ALA A 373 11.12 -17.40 39.05
C ALA A 373 9.75 -16.73 39.05
N MET A 374 9.20 -16.49 40.23
CA MET A 374 8.01 -15.65 40.39
C MET A 374 8.40 -14.32 41.08
N ALA A 375 8.20 -13.20 40.33
CA ALA A 375 8.50 -11.88 40.82
C ALA A 375 7.28 -11.20 41.48
N PHE A 376 7.47 -10.69 42.68
CA PHE A 376 6.51 -9.91 43.44
C PHE A 376 7.08 -8.51 43.67
N ALA A 377 6.57 -7.50 42.99
CA ALA A 377 7.04 -6.12 43.11
C ALA A 377 5.86 -5.16 43.38
N ARG A 378 5.15 -5.43 44.47
CA ARG A 378 4.00 -4.68 44.97
C ARG A 378 3.92 -4.69 46.47
N ALA A 379 3.23 -3.70 47.08
CA ALA A 379 3.00 -3.67 48.53
C ALA A 379 2.26 -4.92 49.04
N ARG A 380 2.59 -5.34 50.26
CA ARG A 380 1.86 -6.41 50.93
C ARG A 380 0.45 -5.92 51.27
N GLN A 381 -0.56 -6.71 51.02
CA GLN A 381 -1.95 -6.36 51.37
C GLN A 381 -2.11 -6.31 52.89
N GLU A 382 -2.71 -5.24 53.37
CA GLU A 382 -3.11 -5.04 54.77
C GLU A 382 -4.63 -4.77 54.80
N ASN A 383 -5.37 -5.53 55.61
CA ASN A 383 -6.77 -5.32 55.84
C ASN A 383 -7.01 -4.61 57.19
N LYS A 384 -7.71 -3.48 57.18
CA LYS A 384 -8.10 -2.74 58.37
C LYS A 384 -9.59 -2.87 58.60
N GLU A 385 -9.96 -3.76 59.53
CA GLU A 385 -11.36 -4.02 59.84
C GLU A 385 -12.08 -2.76 60.35
N GLY A 386 -13.34 -2.54 59.92
CA GLY A 386 -14.13 -1.38 60.32
C GLY A 386 -13.68 -0.03 59.73
N TYR A 387 -12.51 0.01 58.99
CA TYR A 387 -11.98 1.27 58.48
C TYR A 387 -12.88 1.92 57.44
N ALA A 388 -13.59 1.14 56.60
CA ALA A 388 -14.50 1.67 55.58
C ALA A 388 -15.67 2.47 56.19
N SER A 389 -16.25 1.99 57.28
CA SER A 389 -17.33 2.68 58.01
C SER A 389 -16.79 3.98 58.65
N ARG A 390 -15.63 3.91 59.30
CA ARG A 390 -14.93 5.04 59.86
C ARG A 390 -14.63 6.14 58.86
N TYR A 391 -14.11 5.74 57.67
CA TYR A 391 -13.79 6.66 56.57
C TYR A 391 -15.04 7.37 56.05
N LYS A 392 -16.20 6.63 55.93
CA LYS A 392 -17.47 7.22 55.50
C LYS A 392 -18.03 8.22 56.54
N ALA A 393 -17.94 7.92 57.83
CA ALA A 393 -18.32 8.85 58.90
C ALA A 393 -17.52 10.13 58.88
N LEU A 394 -16.20 10.03 58.80
CA LEU A 394 -15.30 11.18 58.68
C LEU A 394 -15.63 12.07 57.46
N LYS A 395 -16.00 11.48 56.32
CA LYS A 395 -16.39 12.22 55.11
C LYS A 395 -17.76 12.88 55.21
N LYS A 396 -18.66 12.36 56.04
CA LYS A 396 -19.99 12.95 56.29
C LYS A 396 -19.98 14.05 57.39
N GLY A 397 -18.84 14.28 58.07
CA GLY A 397 -18.77 15.22 59.15
C GLY A 397 -19.42 14.74 60.44
N GLU A 398 -19.57 13.44 60.58
CA GLU A 398 -20.10 12.74 61.78
C GLU A 398 -18.94 12.33 62.73
#